data_f96c1bfe7f15f1552fa7081a8978bf17
#
_entry.id   f96c1bfe7f15f1552fa7081a8978bf17
#
_cell.length_a   1.000
_cell.length_b   1.000
_cell.length_c   1.000
_cell.angle_alpha   90.00
_cell.angle_beta   90.00
_cell.angle_gamma   90.00
#
_symmetry.space_group_name_H-M   'P 1'
#
loop_
_entity.id
_entity.type
_entity.pdbx_description
1 polymer ?
#
loop_
_entity_poly.entity_id
_entity_poly.type
_entity_poly.pdbx_seq_one_letter_code
_entity_poly.pdbx_strand_id
1 'polypeptide(L)'
;MIGVDNAFGGIATLGWQGSTDFFVVVDETAFAVRDSHIRFISGIWLAIGLILGLAAFKLSLLKEVVIACSIMVFIGGLLRFTQDETTILLSSRLLPSLVLELVLFPLLAIWTYFGVANRITTA
;
A
#
# COMPACT_ATOMS: atom_id res chain seq x y z
N MET A 1 1.43 9.10 7.20
CA MET A 1 2.40 8.92 8.29
C MET A 1 3.17 7.61 8.15
N ILE A 2 2.53 6.45 8.16
CA ILE A 2 3.22 5.13 8.12
C ILE A 2 4.26 5.01 6.98
N GLY A 3 3.91 5.44 5.76
CA GLY A 3 4.84 5.37 4.62
C GLY A 3 6.08 6.27 4.77
N VAL A 4 5.94 7.44 5.41
CA VAL A 4 7.06 8.33 5.69
C VAL A 4 8.00 7.69 6.71
N ASP A 5 7.44 7.24 7.84
CA ASP A 5 8.23 6.67 8.94
C ASP A 5 9.04 5.46 8.45
N ASN A 6 8.40 4.54 7.70
CA ASN A 6 9.07 3.33 7.20
C ASN A 6 10.05 3.60 6.05
N ALA A 7 9.79 4.60 5.19
CA ALA A 7 10.71 4.96 4.12
C ALA A 7 12.04 5.50 4.67
N PHE A 8 12.00 6.26 5.75
CA PHE A 8 13.20 6.84 6.38
C PHE A 8 13.77 5.98 7.51
N GLY A 9 12.92 5.33 8.30
CA GLY A 9 13.32 4.52 9.45
C GLY A 9 13.52 3.03 9.17
N GLY A 10 13.04 2.52 8.01
CA GLY A 10 13.16 1.12 7.64
C GLY A 10 12.45 0.17 8.61
N ILE A 11 13.04 -1.00 8.85
CA ILE A 11 12.46 -2.05 9.72
C ILE A 11 12.22 -1.52 11.15
N ALA A 12 13.08 -0.67 11.67
CA ALA A 12 12.97 -0.16 13.03
C ALA A 12 11.65 0.57 13.32
N THR A 13 11.00 1.12 12.28
CA THR A 13 9.72 1.84 12.41
C THR A 13 8.48 0.97 12.19
N LEU A 14 8.65 -0.31 11.88
CA LEU A 14 7.55 -1.28 11.74
C LEU A 14 7.02 -1.79 13.09
N GLY A 15 7.49 -1.28 14.21
CA GLY A 15 7.12 -1.72 15.57
C GLY A 15 5.62 -1.70 15.86
N TRP A 16 4.84 -0.90 15.16
CA TRP A 16 3.38 -0.91 15.26
C TRP A 16 2.73 -2.24 14.80
N GLN A 17 3.42 -3.04 14.01
CA GLN A 17 2.99 -4.39 13.61
C GLN A 17 3.28 -5.44 14.69
N GLY A 18 3.93 -5.03 15.78
CA GLY A 18 3.95 -5.76 17.06
C GLY A 18 4.84 -7.00 17.10
N SER A 19 5.72 -7.24 16.15
CA SER A 19 6.63 -8.39 16.19
C SER A 19 8.03 -7.94 16.57
N THR A 20 8.45 -8.23 17.80
CA THR A 20 9.82 -8.03 18.26
C THR A 20 10.81 -8.91 17.50
N ASP A 21 10.36 -10.07 17.00
CA ASP A 21 11.19 -11.00 16.23
C ASP A 21 11.65 -10.42 14.89
N PHE A 22 10.95 -9.44 14.38
CA PHE A 22 11.33 -8.70 13.17
C PHE A 22 12.64 -7.94 13.33
N PHE A 23 13.00 -7.59 14.59
CA PHE A 23 14.20 -6.83 14.92
C PHE A 23 15.39 -7.72 15.32
N VAL A 24 15.20 -9.04 15.40
CA VAL A 24 16.30 -9.93 15.75
C VAL A 24 17.29 -10.00 14.60
N VAL A 25 18.47 -9.43 14.82
CA VAL A 25 19.58 -9.47 13.88
C VAL A 25 20.32 -10.80 14.07
N VAL A 26 19.98 -11.79 13.27
CA VAL A 26 20.67 -13.09 13.24
C VAL A 26 21.87 -13.02 12.31
N ASP A 27 21.76 -12.24 11.24
CA ASP A 27 22.77 -12.00 10.22
C ASP A 27 22.67 -10.53 9.80
N GLU A 28 23.72 -9.74 10.03
CA GLU A 28 23.75 -8.31 9.72
C GLU A 28 23.54 -8.02 8.24
N THR A 29 24.10 -8.86 7.36
CA THR A 29 23.97 -8.69 5.92
C THR A 29 22.52 -8.95 5.47
N ALA A 30 21.92 -10.04 5.94
CA ALA A 30 20.54 -10.37 5.64
C ALA A 30 19.57 -9.33 6.22
N PHE A 31 19.87 -8.78 7.39
CA PHE A 31 19.08 -7.69 7.97
C PHE A 31 19.17 -6.41 7.13
N ALA A 32 20.37 -6.00 6.72
CA ALA A 32 20.56 -4.81 5.88
C ALA A 32 19.85 -4.92 4.53
N VAL A 33 19.87 -6.10 3.91
CA VAL A 33 19.12 -6.35 2.67
C VAL A 33 17.61 -6.22 2.89
N ARG A 34 17.07 -6.82 3.95
CA ARG A 34 15.64 -6.70 4.30
C ARG A 34 15.25 -5.26 4.62
N ASP A 35 16.05 -4.54 5.39
CA ASP A 35 15.82 -3.14 5.72
C ASP A 35 15.78 -2.26 4.45
N SER A 36 16.71 -2.50 3.51
CA SER A 36 16.72 -1.82 2.22
C SER A 36 15.44 -2.07 1.42
N HIS A 37 14.95 -3.31 1.38
CA HIS A 37 13.68 -3.64 0.71
C HIS A 37 12.48 -2.96 1.37
N ILE A 38 12.44 -2.92 2.70
CA ILE A 38 11.35 -2.24 3.44
C ILE A 38 11.35 -0.74 3.13
N ARG A 39 12.51 -0.09 3.12
CA ARG A 39 12.63 1.34 2.75
C ARG A 39 12.13 1.59 1.33
N PHE A 40 12.53 0.74 0.38
CA PHE A 40 12.10 0.85 -1.01
C PHE A 40 10.58 0.70 -1.15
N ILE A 41 9.99 -0.35 -0.58
CA ILE A 41 8.55 -0.59 -0.64
C ILE A 41 7.77 0.55 0.04
N SER A 42 8.26 1.02 1.19
CA SER A 42 7.65 2.14 1.91
C SER A 42 7.74 3.45 1.13
N GLY A 43 8.84 3.66 0.39
CA GLY A 43 8.97 4.78 -0.54
C GLY A 43 7.94 4.75 -1.67
N ILE A 44 7.64 3.57 -2.22
CA ILE A 44 6.57 3.40 -3.21
C ILE A 44 5.20 3.74 -2.59
N TRP A 45 4.92 3.27 -1.38
CA TRP A 45 3.68 3.61 -0.67
C TRP A 45 3.54 5.11 -0.40
N LEU A 46 4.64 5.77 -0.02
CA LEU A 46 4.67 7.22 0.14
C LEU A 46 4.34 7.93 -1.18
N ALA A 47 4.95 7.50 -2.29
CA ALA A 47 4.69 8.09 -3.61
C ALA A 47 3.22 7.92 -4.03
N ILE A 48 2.63 6.74 -3.84
CA ILE A 48 1.21 6.49 -4.08
C ILE A 48 0.35 7.44 -3.22
N GLY A 49 0.67 7.59 -1.94
CA GLY A 49 -0.04 8.50 -1.04
C GLY A 49 0.00 9.96 -1.51
N LEU A 50 1.15 10.43 -2.01
CA LEU A 50 1.29 11.77 -2.58
C LEU A 50 0.48 11.94 -3.87
N ILE A 51 0.50 10.95 -4.76
CA ILE A 51 -0.30 10.95 -5.99
C ILE A 51 -1.80 11.01 -5.67
N LEU A 52 -2.28 10.19 -4.73
CA LEU A 52 -3.69 10.21 -4.31
C LEU A 52 -4.06 11.53 -3.64
N GLY A 53 -3.16 12.12 -2.85
CA GLY A 53 -3.34 13.44 -2.27
C GLY A 53 -3.48 14.55 -3.33
N LEU A 54 -2.63 14.52 -4.35
CA LEU A 54 -2.73 15.44 -5.49
C LEU A 54 -4.01 15.21 -6.31
N ALA A 55 -4.40 13.94 -6.48
CA ALA A 55 -5.61 13.57 -7.21
C ALA A 55 -6.89 14.09 -6.52
N ALA A 56 -6.88 14.24 -5.19
CA ALA A 56 -8.02 14.83 -4.47
C ALA A 56 -8.34 16.26 -4.96
N PHE A 57 -7.34 17.00 -5.45
CA PHE A 57 -7.50 18.36 -5.99
C PHE A 57 -7.60 18.40 -7.52
N LYS A 58 -7.09 17.40 -8.23
CA LYS A 58 -6.99 17.37 -9.70
C LYS A 58 -7.43 16.02 -10.28
N LEU A 59 -8.58 15.51 -9.83
CA LEU A 59 -9.02 14.16 -10.17
C LEU A 59 -9.23 13.96 -11.68
N SER A 60 -9.75 14.95 -12.40
CA SER A 60 -9.95 14.87 -13.85
C SER A 60 -8.65 14.66 -14.63
N LEU A 61 -7.54 15.26 -14.16
CA LEU A 61 -6.23 15.14 -14.78
C LEU A 61 -5.53 13.82 -14.40
N LEU A 62 -5.73 13.35 -13.16
CA LEU A 62 -5.01 12.21 -12.59
C LEU A 62 -5.85 10.93 -12.56
N LYS A 63 -7.02 10.92 -13.19
CA LYS A 63 -7.97 9.79 -13.21
C LYS A 63 -7.29 8.46 -13.52
N GLU A 64 -6.58 8.39 -14.65
CA GLU A 64 -5.95 7.14 -15.09
C GLU A 64 -4.83 6.70 -14.13
N VAL A 65 -4.11 7.65 -13.55
CA VAL A 65 -3.06 7.37 -12.56
C VAL A 65 -3.66 6.81 -11.28
N VAL A 66 -4.77 7.35 -10.79
CA VAL A 66 -5.49 6.82 -9.61
C VAL A 66 -5.97 5.41 -9.85
N ILE A 67 -6.53 5.14 -11.03
CA ILE A 67 -6.99 3.79 -11.40
C ILE A 67 -5.80 2.83 -11.46
N ALA A 68 -4.70 3.22 -12.12
CA ALA A 68 -3.51 2.40 -12.22
C ALA A 68 -2.90 2.08 -10.84
N CYS A 69 -2.75 3.07 -9.96
CA CYS A 69 -2.28 2.86 -8.59
C CYS A 69 -3.21 1.91 -7.82
N SER A 70 -4.52 2.07 -7.98
CA SER A 70 -5.50 1.21 -7.29
C SER A 70 -5.42 -0.24 -7.76
N ILE A 71 -5.27 -0.47 -9.06
CA ILE A 71 -5.07 -1.83 -9.62
C ILE A 71 -3.76 -2.43 -9.10
N MET A 72 -2.68 -1.66 -9.06
CA MET A 72 -1.39 -2.12 -8.57
C MET A 72 -1.45 -2.57 -7.11
N VAL A 73 -2.13 -1.80 -6.25
CA VAL A 73 -2.33 -2.16 -4.85
C VAL A 73 -3.22 -3.40 -4.71
N PHE A 74 -4.27 -3.52 -5.51
CA PHE A 74 -5.13 -4.70 -5.52
C PHE A 74 -4.38 -5.98 -5.92
N ILE A 75 -3.55 -5.91 -6.95
CA ILE A 75 -2.70 -7.04 -7.35
C ILE A 75 -1.74 -7.41 -6.21
N GLY A 76 -1.14 -6.42 -5.54
CA GLY A 76 -0.30 -6.66 -4.36
C GLY A 76 -1.04 -7.40 -3.25
N GLY A 77 -2.29 -7.01 -2.97
CA GLY A 77 -3.16 -7.69 -2.02
C GLY A 77 -3.47 -9.14 -2.40
N LEU A 78 -3.75 -9.41 -3.69
CA LEU A 78 -3.95 -10.78 -4.17
C LEU A 78 -2.70 -11.66 -4.02
N LEU A 79 -1.52 -11.11 -4.28
CA LEU A 79 -0.28 -11.86 -4.16
C LEU A 79 0.05 -12.27 -2.72
N ARG A 80 -0.56 -11.65 -1.69
CA ARG A 80 -0.42 -12.11 -0.30
C ARG A 80 -0.93 -13.54 -0.09
N PHE A 81 -1.90 -13.99 -0.91
CA PHE A 81 -2.43 -15.36 -0.83
C PHE A 81 -1.50 -16.44 -1.40
N THR A 82 -0.37 -16.05 -1.98
CA THR A 82 0.64 -17.00 -2.45
C THR A 82 1.58 -17.48 -1.35
N GLN A 83 1.48 -16.90 -0.14
CA GLN A 83 2.26 -17.37 1.00
C GLN A 83 1.67 -18.66 1.60
N ASP A 84 2.51 -19.51 2.17
CA ASP A 84 2.12 -20.83 2.67
C ASP A 84 1.17 -20.76 3.88
N GLU A 85 1.32 -19.75 4.74
CA GLU A 85 0.51 -19.59 5.96
C GLU A 85 -0.61 -18.56 5.78
N THR A 86 -1.69 -18.95 5.12
CA THR A 86 -2.85 -18.07 4.85
C THR A 86 -3.61 -17.67 6.12
N THR A 87 -3.50 -18.42 7.21
CA THR A 87 -4.14 -18.10 8.50
C THR A 87 -3.63 -16.77 9.09
N ILE A 88 -2.38 -16.41 8.81
CA ILE A 88 -1.78 -15.14 9.22
C ILE A 88 -2.48 -13.94 8.57
N LEU A 89 -2.99 -14.10 7.33
CA LEU A 89 -3.68 -13.04 6.60
C LEU A 89 -4.94 -12.56 7.32
N LEU A 90 -5.64 -13.47 7.99
CA LEU A 90 -6.87 -13.17 8.73
C LEU A 90 -6.59 -12.70 10.17
N SER A 91 -5.32 -12.58 10.55
CA SER A 91 -4.96 -12.04 11.86
C SER A 91 -5.38 -10.58 12.00
N SER A 92 -5.69 -10.16 13.23
CA SER A 92 -6.04 -8.76 13.52
C SER A 92 -4.97 -7.74 13.12
N ARG A 93 -3.75 -8.19 12.88
CA ARG A 93 -2.61 -7.36 12.46
C ARG A 93 -2.61 -7.09 10.96
N LEU A 94 -2.94 -8.08 10.13
CA LEU A 94 -2.88 -7.98 8.66
C LEU A 94 -4.24 -7.72 8.02
N LEU A 95 -5.33 -8.11 8.68
CA LEU A 95 -6.68 -7.96 8.16
C LEU A 95 -7.03 -6.51 7.73
N PRO A 96 -6.70 -5.45 8.49
CA PRO A 96 -6.99 -4.07 8.07
C PRO A 96 -6.28 -3.69 6.76
N SER A 97 -5.04 -4.11 6.58
CA SER A 97 -4.29 -3.88 5.34
C SER A 97 -4.91 -4.65 4.18
N LEU A 98 -5.27 -5.90 4.40
CA LEU A 98 -5.89 -6.76 3.39
C LEU A 98 -7.24 -6.20 2.91
N VAL A 99 -8.08 -5.73 3.83
CA VAL A 99 -9.37 -5.08 3.48
C VAL A 99 -9.13 -3.80 2.68
N LEU A 100 -8.16 -3.00 3.05
CA LEU A 100 -7.80 -1.80 2.31
C LEU A 100 -7.37 -2.16 0.87
N GLU A 101 -6.50 -3.13 0.71
CA GLU A 101 -5.94 -3.54 -0.58
C GLU A 101 -7.00 -4.20 -1.48
N LEU A 102 -7.85 -5.08 -0.94
CA LEU A 102 -8.79 -5.89 -1.73
C LEU A 102 -10.19 -5.28 -1.87
N VAL A 103 -10.56 -4.33 -1.01
CA VAL A 103 -11.89 -3.72 -1.04
C VAL A 103 -11.81 -2.24 -1.35
N LEU A 104 -11.06 -1.48 -0.55
CA LEU A 104 -11.07 -0.02 -0.67
C LEU A 104 -10.46 0.46 -2.00
N PHE A 105 -9.32 -0.07 -2.41
CA PHE A 105 -8.67 0.34 -3.65
C PHE A 105 -9.45 -0.07 -4.90
N PRO A 106 -10.02 -1.27 -5.05
CA PRO A 106 -10.93 -1.58 -6.15
C PRO A 106 -12.15 -0.67 -6.19
N LEU A 107 -12.77 -0.38 -5.05
CA LEU A 107 -13.89 0.56 -4.99
C LEU A 107 -13.47 1.97 -5.41
N LEU A 108 -12.28 2.42 -5.02
CA LEU A 108 -11.73 3.69 -5.45
C LEU A 108 -11.52 3.75 -6.97
N ALA A 109 -11.01 2.67 -7.58
CA ALA A 109 -10.85 2.58 -9.02
C ALA A 109 -12.20 2.66 -9.75
N ILE A 110 -13.19 1.89 -9.30
CA ILE A 110 -14.55 1.87 -9.85
C ILE A 110 -15.19 3.26 -9.71
N TRP A 111 -15.13 3.84 -8.53
CA TRP A 111 -15.69 5.17 -8.28
C TRP A 111 -15.03 6.25 -9.15
N THR A 112 -13.70 6.21 -9.28
CA THR A 112 -12.96 7.15 -10.13
C THR A 112 -13.35 6.98 -11.59
N TYR A 113 -13.51 5.74 -12.05
CA TYR A 113 -13.89 5.46 -13.44
C TYR A 113 -15.26 6.04 -13.78
N PHE A 114 -16.29 5.73 -12.98
CA PHE A 114 -17.67 6.15 -13.24
C PHE A 114 -17.95 7.60 -12.81
N GLY A 115 -17.37 8.06 -11.70
CA GLY A 115 -17.64 9.38 -11.15
C GLY A 115 -17.10 10.53 -12.00
N VAL A 116 -15.99 10.32 -12.71
CA VAL A 116 -15.44 11.33 -13.63
C VAL A 116 -16.14 11.25 -14.99
N ALA A 117 -16.51 10.06 -15.46
CA ALA A 117 -17.23 9.90 -16.72
C ALA A 117 -18.56 10.68 -16.72
N ASN A 118 -19.33 10.60 -15.64
CA ASN A 118 -20.63 11.26 -15.52
C ASN A 118 -20.54 12.80 -15.47
N ARG A 119 -19.42 13.38 -15.04
CA ARG A 119 -19.24 14.84 -14.99
C ARG A 119 -18.94 15.46 -16.36
N ILE A 120 -18.36 14.67 -17.27
CA ILE A 120 -18.01 15.13 -18.63
C ILE A 120 -19.26 15.14 -19.52
N THR A 121 -20.26 14.30 -19.24
CA THR A 121 -21.48 14.19 -20.03
C THR A 121 -22.53 15.27 -19.66
N THR A 122 -22.36 15.97 -18.54
CA THR A 122 -23.29 17.02 -18.04
C THR A 122 -22.75 18.45 -18.21
N ALA A 123 -21.61 18.63 -18.83
CA ALA A 123 -21.01 19.93 -19.18
C ALA A 123 -21.04 20.16 -20.69
#